data_803806bc94ba95d68b0328436aff49fe
#
_entry.id   803806bc94ba95d68b0328436aff49fe
#
_cell.length_a   1.000
_cell.length_b   1.000
_cell.length_c   1.000
_cell.angle_alpha   90.00
_cell.angle_beta   90.00
_cell.angle_gamma   90.00
#
_symmetry.space_group_name_H-M   'P 1'
#
loop_
_entity.id
_entity.type
_entity.pdbx_description
1 polymer ?
#
loop_
_entity_poly.entity_id
_entity_poly.type
_entity_poly.pdbx_seq_one_letter_code
_entity_poly.pdbx_strand_id
1 'polypeptide(L)'
;ITKRILELGKHAYSEKPLVLTIEEGLDLRRIADAKGLKAGCAPDTFLGGAHQRARKAIDDGDIGTITSGTAHVMNFGMEHWHPNPDFFYAPGGGPVLDLGPYYVSNLINLIGPVKRVGALTATPQKARTIANGARLGETVPVLTPTTVHGLLEFHSGAVVTLTASWDVFAHRHGNMELYGSEGSIYVPVPNFFGGSVLASKRNGPAEELPAWDHPLGIPNQEHPQGKMANYRTAGLADMAIAIAEGRDIRCSLERTLHGVDVMTS
;
A
#
# COMPACT_ATOMS: atom_id res chain seq x y z
N ILE A 1 -0.10 -18.07 -12.08
CA ILE A 1 0.80 -17.57 -13.16
C ILE A 1 2.22 -17.49 -12.61
N THR A 2 2.50 -16.72 -11.55
CA THR A 2 3.85 -16.49 -10.98
C THR A 2 4.59 -17.78 -10.68
N LYS A 3 3.94 -18.75 -10.02
CA LYS A 3 4.50 -20.10 -9.76
C LYS A 3 5.03 -20.75 -11.04
N ARG A 4 4.22 -20.75 -12.10
CA ARG A 4 4.61 -21.38 -13.38
C ARG A 4 5.81 -20.70 -14.04
N ILE A 5 5.92 -19.37 -13.92
CA ILE A 5 7.08 -18.61 -14.43
C ILE A 5 8.36 -19.02 -13.69
N LEU A 6 8.29 -19.11 -12.34
CA LEU A 6 9.42 -19.55 -11.51
C LEU A 6 9.80 -21.02 -11.79
N GLU A 7 8.82 -21.92 -11.95
CA GLU A 7 9.07 -23.31 -12.31
C GLU A 7 9.81 -23.45 -13.65
N LEU A 8 9.53 -22.54 -14.60
CA LEU A 8 10.23 -22.46 -15.89
C LEU A 8 11.62 -21.80 -15.82
N GLY A 9 12.11 -21.50 -14.61
CA GLY A 9 13.44 -20.91 -14.42
C GLY A 9 13.55 -19.44 -14.84
N LYS A 10 12.45 -18.69 -14.76
CA LYS A 10 12.43 -17.26 -15.08
C LYS A 10 12.20 -16.43 -13.81
N HIS A 11 12.83 -15.26 -13.74
CA HIS A 11 12.48 -14.23 -12.76
C HIS A 11 11.03 -13.79 -12.97
N ALA A 12 10.35 -13.37 -11.90
CA ALA A 12 8.94 -13.02 -11.97
C ALA A 12 8.67 -11.69 -11.23
N TYR A 13 7.89 -10.80 -11.84
CA TYR A 13 7.30 -9.63 -11.19
C TYR A 13 5.79 -9.67 -11.37
N SER A 14 5.06 -9.56 -10.27
CA SER A 14 3.60 -9.71 -10.24
C SER A 14 2.90 -8.40 -9.88
N GLU A 15 1.60 -8.34 -10.19
CA GLU A 15 0.68 -7.36 -9.62
C GLU A 15 0.20 -7.78 -8.22
N LYS A 16 -0.26 -6.78 -7.47
CA LYS A 16 -0.85 -6.96 -6.14
C LYS A 16 -2.32 -7.46 -6.23
N PRO A 17 -2.82 -8.17 -5.21
CA PRO A 17 -2.02 -8.83 -4.19
C PRO A 17 -1.27 -10.03 -4.82
N LEU A 18 -0.09 -10.31 -4.31
CA LEU A 18 0.75 -11.41 -4.86
C LEU A 18 0.02 -12.76 -4.78
N VAL A 19 -0.57 -13.01 -3.63
CA VAL A 19 -1.27 -14.23 -3.23
C VAL A 19 -2.38 -13.89 -2.24
N LEU A 20 -3.26 -14.84 -1.94
CA LEU A 20 -4.35 -14.68 -0.98
C LEU A 20 -4.05 -15.33 0.38
N THR A 21 -3.07 -16.22 0.45
CA THR A 21 -2.61 -16.85 1.69
C THR A 21 -1.09 -16.79 1.81
N ILE A 22 -0.60 -16.84 3.05
CA ILE A 22 0.85 -16.83 3.28
C ILE A 22 1.51 -18.12 2.77
N GLU A 23 0.80 -19.26 2.83
CA GLU A 23 1.30 -20.56 2.37
C GLU A 23 1.59 -20.54 0.86
N GLU A 24 0.70 -19.98 0.06
CA GLU A 24 0.92 -19.79 -1.39
C GLU A 24 2.19 -18.96 -1.63
N GLY A 25 2.37 -17.90 -0.87
CA GLY A 25 3.54 -17.04 -0.99
C GLY A 25 4.84 -17.71 -0.55
N LEU A 26 4.80 -18.50 0.52
CA LEU A 26 5.96 -19.28 0.98
C LEU A 26 6.37 -20.35 -0.05
N ASP A 27 5.41 -20.93 -0.78
CA ASP A 27 5.72 -21.85 -1.88
C ASP A 27 6.42 -21.14 -3.04
N LEU A 28 5.98 -19.91 -3.40
CA LEU A 28 6.67 -19.09 -4.39
C LEU A 28 8.12 -18.79 -3.97
N ARG A 29 8.33 -18.42 -2.71
CA ARG A 29 9.65 -18.16 -2.14
C ARG A 29 10.54 -19.39 -2.23
N ARG A 30 10.06 -20.54 -1.80
CA ARG A 30 10.81 -21.81 -1.85
C ARG A 30 11.25 -22.16 -3.28
N ILE A 31 10.40 -21.93 -4.29
CA ILE A 31 10.74 -22.21 -5.70
C ILE A 31 11.79 -21.20 -6.20
N ALA A 32 11.62 -19.90 -5.87
CA ALA A 32 12.56 -18.85 -6.28
C ALA A 32 13.95 -19.10 -5.69
N ASP A 33 14.04 -19.37 -4.37
CA ASP A 33 15.28 -19.62 -3.66
C ASP A 33 16.01 -20.87 -4.19
N ALA A 34 15.27 -21.98 -4.38
CA ALA A 34 15.83 -23.22 -4.90
C ALA A 34 16.45 -23.09 -6.31
N LYS A 35 16.04 -22.07 -7.06
CA LYS A 35 16.52 -21.83 -8.44
C LYS A 35 17.38 -20.57 -8.57
N GLY A 36 17.68 -19.87 -7.48
CA GLY A 36 18.40 -18.60 -7.52
C GLY A 36 17.68 -17.49 -8.30
N LEU A 37 16.35 -17.51 -8.30
CA LEU A 37 15.54 -16.57 -9.06
C LEU A 37 15.11 -15.38 -8.21
N LYS A 38 15.04 -14.21 -8.80
CA LYS A 38 14.41 -13.04 -8.18
C LYS A 38 12.91 -13.06 -8.47
N ALA A 39 12.11 -12.81 -7.43
CA ALA A 39 10.68 -12.61 -7.53
C ALA A 39 10.30 -11.32 -6.80
N GLY A 40 9.45 -10.52 -7.41
CA GLY A 40 8.97 -9.25 -6.87
C GLY A 40 7.50 -9.02 -7.16
N CYS A 41 6.92 -8.04 -6.48
CA CYS A 41 5.52 -7.70 -6.64
C CYS A 41 5.26 -6.20 -6.40
N ALA A 42 4.29 -5.64 -7.11
CA ALA A 42 3.70 -4.37 -6.78
C ALA A 42 3.06 -4.41 -5.36
N PRO A 43 2.86 -3.29 -4.69
CA PRO A 43 3.02 -1.93 -5.22
C PRO A 43 4.47 -1.44 -5.16
N ASP A 44 4.79 -0.61 -6.11
CA ASP A 44 6.10 0.07 -6.22
C ASP A 44 6.02 1.58 -5.92
N THR A 45 4.85 2.06 -5.54
CA THR A 45 4.58 3.48 -5.29
C THR A 45 5.39 4.08 -4.14
N PHE A 46 5.79 3.26 -3.15
CA PHE A 46 6.68 3.71 -2.07
C PHE A 46 8.07 4.15 -2.57
N LEU A 47 8.46 3.76 -3.80
CA LEU A 47 9.66 4.27 -4.47
C LEU A 47 9.49 5.70 -4.99
N GLY A 48 8.27 6.22 -4.99
CA GLY A 48 7.93 7.54 -5.50
C GLY A 48 8.53 8.69 -4.70
N GLY A 49 8.75 9.82 -5.38
CA GLY A 49 9.44 10.98 -4.82
C GLY A 49 8.85 11.49 -3.51
N ALA A 50 7.51 11.51 -3.37
CA ALA A 50 6.86 11.94 -2.14
C ALA A 50 7.16 10.98 -0.96
N HIS A 51 7.06 9.67 -1.19
CA HIS A 51 7.29 8.67 -0.13
C HIS A 51 8.77 8.58 0.26
N GLN A 52 9.67 8.74 -0.70
CA GLN A 52 11.10 8.83 -0.45
C GLN A 52 11.48 10.16 0.23
N ARG A 53 10.77 11.27 -0.07
CA ARG A 53 10.94 12.53 0.68
C ARG A 53 10.51 12.38 2.14
N ALA A 54 9.38 11.71 2.39
CA ALA A 54 8.94 11.39 3.74
C ALA A 54 9.96 10.49 4.48
N ARG A 55 10.46 9.45 3.80
CA ARG A 55 11.49 8.57 4.35
C ARG A 55 12.75 9.35 4.71
N LYS A 56 13.22 10.23 3.80
CA LYS A 56 14.40 11.08 4.07
C LYS A 56 14.19 11.97 5.28
N ALA A 57 13.04 12.62 5.43
CA ALA A 57 12.76 13.47 6.59
C ALA A 57 12.81 12.68 7.92
N ILE A 58 12.33 11.43 7.90
CA ILE A 58 12.40 10.53 9.05
C ILE A 58 13.86 10.14 9.34
N ASP A 59 14.63 9.80 8.31
CA ASP A 59 16.04 9.42 8.45
C ASP A 59 16.92 10.60 8.92
N ASP A 60 16.59 11.83 8.49
CA ASP A 60 17.26 13.05 8.94
C ASP A 60 16.88 13.43 10.39
N GLY A 61 15.89 12.75 10.99
CA GLY A 61 15.43 13.00 12.36
C GLY A 61 14.46 14.17 12.49
N ASP A 62 13.87 14.64 11.40
CA ASP A 62 13.00 15.84 11.38
C ASP A 62 11.81 15.78 12.35
N ILE A 63 11.34 14.56 12.68
CA ILE A 63 10.24 14.34 13.62
C ILE A 63 10.65 13.52 14.85
N GLY A 64 11.95 13.24 15.00
CA GLY A 64 12.46 12.36 16.05
C GLY A 64 12.05 10.89 15.86
N THR A 65 11.93 10.14 16.94
CA THR A 65 11.53 8.72 16.89
C THR A 65 10.02 8.59 16.70
N ILE A 66 9.58 7.83 15.70
CA ILE A 66 8.15 7.56 15.47
C ILE A 66 7.61 6.69 16.61
N THR A 67 6.55 7.15 17.25
CA THR A 67 5.90 6.48 18.38
C THR A 67 4.52 5.93 18.02
N SER A 68 3.82 6.62 17.12
CA SER A 68 2.47 6.22 16.71
C SER A 68 2.08 6.83 15.35
N GLY A 69 0.90 6.47 14.87
CA GLY A 69 0.38 7.03 13.62
C GLY A 69 -1.02 6.56 13.29
N THR A 70 -1.55 7.09 12.20
CA THR A 70 -2.83 6.68 11.63
C THR A 70 -2.71 6.56 10.11
N ALA A 71 -3.45 5.62 9.53
CA ALA A 71 -3.55 5.44 8.10
C ALA A 71 -5.00 5.11 7.73
N HIS A 72 -5.53 5.79 6.73
CA HIS A 72 -6.94 5.68 6.37
C HIS A 72 -7.12 5.54 4.86
N VAL A 73 -7.76 4.44 4.44
CA VAL A 73 -8.25 4.23 3.09
C VAL A 73 -9.76 4.01 3.15
N MET A 74 -10.51 5.07 2.88
CA MET A 74 -11.96 5.09 3.07
C MET A 74 -12.66 5.73 1.88
N ASN A 75 -13.68 5.07 1.37
CA ASN A 75 -14.57 5.58 0.34
C ASN A 75 -15.96 4.91 0.46
N PHE A 76 -16.87 5.21 -0.46
CA PHE A 76 -18.26 4.75 -0.42
C PHE A 76 -18.55 3.55 -1.32
N GLY A 77 -17.50 2.80 -1.75
CA GLY A 77 -17.64 1.55 -2.50
C GLY A 77 -17.20 1.62 -3.95
N MET A 78 -16.95 0.46 -4.54
CA MET A 78 -16.44 0.29 -5.90
C MET A 78 -17.55 0.25 -6.95
N GLU A 79 -18.77 -0.10 -6.55
CA GLU A 79 -19.96 -0.17 -7.41
C GLU A 79 -20.37 1.17 -8.00
N HIS A 80 -19.91 2.28 -7.45
CA HIS A 80 -20.24 3.62 -7.92
C HIS A 80 -19.48 4.03 -9.19
N TRP A 81 -18.32 3.43 -9.44
CA TRP A 81 -17.49 3.80 -10.59
C TRP A 81 -17.11 2.60 -11.47
N HIS A 82 -17.04 1.38 -10.91
CA HIS A 82 -16.65 0.20 -11.68
C HIS A 82 -17.88 -0.53 -12.24
N PRO A 83 -17.95 -0.76 -13.58
CA PRO A 83 -19.13 -1.36 -14.21
C PRO A 83 -19.33 -2.85 -13.89
N ASN A 84 -18.30 -3.54 -13.41
CA ASN A 84 -18.31 -4.96 -13.02
C ASN A 84 -17.61 -5.12 -11.67
N PRO A 85 -18.23 -4.70 -10.54
CA PRO A 85 -17.55 -4.63 -9.24
C PRO A 85 -17.51 -5.96 -8.48
N ASP A 86 -18.00 -7.06 -9.04
CA ASP A 86 -18.20 -8.34 -8.36
C ASP A 86 -16.92 -8.84 -7.65
N PHE A 87 -15.78 -8.77 -8.32
CA PHE A 87 -14.52 -9.27 -7.79
C PHE A 87 -14.00 -8.50 -6.57
N PHE A 88 -14.41 -7.22 -6.43
CA PHE A 88 -14.07 -6.45 -5.25
C PHE A 88 -14.78 -6.95 -3.99
N TYR A 89 -15.98 -7.53 -4.14
CA TYR A 89 -16.84 -8.01 -3.06
C TYR A 89 -16.80 -9.54 -2.86
N ALA A 90 -16.07 -10.26 -3.72
CA ALA A 90 -15.83 -11.69 -3.61
C ALA A 90 -14.73 -12.00 -2.58
N PRO A 91 -14.62 -13.27 -2.11
CA PRO A 91 -13.47 -13.71 -1.31
C PRO A 91 -12.15 -13.39 -2.01
N GLY A 92 -11.19 -12.81 -1.27
CA GLY A 92 -9.94 -12.28 -1.82
C GLY A 92 -10.03 -10.83 -2.30
N GLY A 93 -11.20 -10.20 -2.24
CA GLY A 93 -11.41 -8.77 -2.43
C GLY A 93 -11.41 -8.00 -1.10
N GLY A 94 -12.16 -6.89 -1.08
CA GLY A 94 -12.26 -6.01 0.08
C GLY A 94 -11.22 -4.89 0.11
N PRO A 95 -11.46 -3.83 0.91
CA PRO A 95 -10.61 -2.65 0.93
C PRO A 95 -9.18 -2.93 1.39
N VAL A 96 -8.97 -3.95 2.24
CA VAL A 96 -7.65 -4.30 2.75
C VAL A 96 -6.80 -4.93 1.65
N LEU A 97 -7.30 -5.92 0.90
CA LEU A 97 -6.52 -6.59 -0.15
C LEU A 97 -6.43 -5.77 -1.44
N ASP A 98 -7.35 -4.83 -1.66
CA ASP A 98 -7.28 -3.95 -2.82
C ASP A 98 -6.31 -2.77 -2.62
N LEU A 99 -6.49 -1.97 -1.57
CA LEU A 99 -5.70 -0.76 -1.32
C LEU A 99 -4.71 -0.90 -0.16
N GLY A 100 -4.94 -1.83 0.76
CA GLY A 100 -4.02 -2.10 1.86
C GLY A 100 -2.58 -2.36 1.44
N PRO A 101 -2.28 -3.06 0.32
CA PRO A 101 -0.90 -3.25 -0.13
C PRO A 101 -0.11 -1.95 -0.25
N TYR A 102 -0.71 -0.88 -0.73
CA TYR A 102 -0.06 0.43 -0.86
C TYR A 102 0.26 1.05 0.50
N TYR A 103 -0.71 1.00 1.42
CA TYR A 103 -0.56 1.56 2.77
C TYR A 103 0.43 0.76 3.60
N VAL A 104 0.29 -0.56 3.64
CA VAL A 104 1.18 -1.46 4.41
C VAL A 104 2.61 -1.39 3.88
N SER A 105 2.81 -1.43 2.55
CA SER A 105 4.15 -1.30 1.97
C SER A 105 4.80 0.04 2.31
N ASN A 106 4.04 1.13 2.31
CA ASN A 106 4.60 2.44 2.65
C ASN A 106 4.85 2.58 4.16
N LEU A 107 3.98 2.05 5.01
CA LEU A 107 4.23 2.00 6.47
C LEU A 107 5.50 1.19 6.77
N ILE A 108 5.70 0.03 6.12
CA ILE A 108 6.94 -0.75 6.25
C ILE A 108 8.15 0.05 5.73
N ASN A 109 7.98 0.82 4.65
CA ASN A 109 9.04 1.70 4.14
C ASN A 109 9.43 2.78 5.15
N LEU A 110 8.48 3.37 5.86
CA LEU A 110 8.69 4.52 6.74
C LEU A 110 9.08 4.13 8.18
N ILE A 111 8.56 3.01 8.71
CA ILE A 111 8.69 2.64 10.12
C ILE A 111 9.53 1.35 10.30
N GLY A 112 9.51 0.47 9.30
CA GLY A 112 10.10 -0.86 9.39
C GLY A 112 9.06 -1.97 9.48
N PRO A 113 9.46 -3.21 9.84
CA PRO A 113 8.56 -4.36 9.82
C PRO A 113 7.53 -4.31 10.95
N VAL A 114 6.33 -4.80 10.65
CA VAL A 114 5.24 -5.00 11.62
C VAL A 114 5.55 -6.26 12.45
N LYS A 115 5.30 -6.18 13.74
CA LYS A 115 5.54 -7.25 14.72
C LYS A 115 4.25 -7.99 15.08
N ARG A 116 3.14 -7.26 15.18
CA ARG A 116 1.85 -7.79 15.63
C ARG A 116 0.69 -7.00 15.03
N VAL A 117 -0.38 -7.70 14.72
CA VAL A 117 -1.63 -7.15 14.19
C VAL A 117 -2.80 -7.55 15.09
N GLY A 118 -3.78 -6.65 15.20
CA GLY A 118 -5.09 -6.95 15.77
C GLY A 118 -6.14 -6.14 15.03
N ALA A 119 -7.26 -6.75 14.65
CA ALA A 119 -8.29 -6.07 13.86
C ALA A 119 -9.71 -6.52 14.21
N LEU A 120 -10.66 -5.63 13.96
CA LEU A 120 -12.09 -5.91 13.92
C LEU A 120 -12.63 -5.59 12.53
N THR A 121 -13.54 -6.43 12.05
CA THR A 121 -14.12 -6.32 10.72
C THR A 121 -15.64 -6.22 10.76
N ALA A 122 -16.22 -5.58 9.74
CA ALA A 122 -17.66 -5.51 9.57
C ALA A 122 -18.04 -5.64 8.09
N THR A 123 -19.26 -6.12 7.85
CA THR A 123 -19.93 -6.18 6.56
C THR A 123 -21.33 -5.61 6.73
N PRO A 124 -21.47 -4.26 6.79
CA PRO A 124 -22.75 -3.60 7.08
C PRO A 124 -23.85 -3.91 6.05
N GLN A 125 -23.47 -4.05 4.79
CA GLN A 125 -24.39 -4.33 3.68
C GLN A 125 -24.10 -5.73 3.11
N LYS A 126 -25.17 -6.51 2.89
CA LYS A 126 -25.06 -7.87 2.31
C LYS A 126 -25.01 -7.87 0.80
N ALA A 127 -25.40 -6.77 0.15
CA ALA A 127 -25.34 -6.57 -1.29
C ALA A 127 -25.09 -5.10 -1.61
N ARG A 128 -24.51 -4.84 -2.77
CA ARG A 128 -24.29 -3.50 -3.33
C ARG A 128 -25.03 -3.37 -4.64
N THR A 129 -25.55 -2.17 -4.93
CA THR A 129 -26.23 -1.88 -6.20
C THR A 129 -25.27 -1.17 -7.14
N ILE A 130 -25.05 -1.74 -8.32
CA ILE A 130 -24.19 -1.17 -9.36
C ILE A 130 -24.77 0.15 -9.83
N ALA A 131 -24.00 1.23 -9.72
CA ALA A 131 -24.41 2.58 -10.07
C ALA A 131 -23.82 3.08 -11.40
N ASN A 132 -23.16 2.20 -12.17
CA ASN A 132 -22.48 2.58 -13.41
C ASN A 132 -22.50 1.46 -14.46
N GLY A 133 -22.41 1.84 -15.75
CA GLY A 133 -22.23 0.92 -16.87
C GLY A 133 -23.49 0.16 -17.27
N ALA A 134 -23.30 -0.89 -18.07
CA ALA A 134 -24.39 -1.68 -18.66
C ALA A 134 -25.23 -2.47 -17.63
N ARG A 135 -24.68 -2.69 -16.42
CA ARG A 135 -25.31 -3.42 -15.32
C ARG A 135 -25.91 -2.49 -14.26
N LEU A 136 -26.15 -1.22 -14.60
CA LEU A 136 -26.77 -0.24 -13.70
C LEU A 136 -28.06 -0.80 -13.06
N GLY A 137 -28.13 -0.76 -11.72
CA GLY A 137 -29.28 -1.26 -10.96
C GLY A 137 -29.24 -2.74 -10.59
N GLU A 138 -28.31 -3.52 -11.14
CA GLU A 138 -28.09 -4.90 -10.68
C GLU A 138 -27.43 -4.89 -9.28
N THR A 139 -27.60 -6.00 -8.56
CA THR A 139 -27.02 -6.19 -7.24
C THR A 139 -25.89 -7.19 -7.27
N VAL A 140 -24.84 -6.90 -6.46
CA VAL A 140 -23.69 -7.78 -6.23
C VAL A 140 -23.68 -8.22 -4.77
N PRO A 141 -23.57 -9.52 -4.46
CA PRO A 141 -23.44 -9.98 -3.08
C PRO A 141 -22.10 -9.55 -2.48
N VAL A 142 -22.11 -9.18 -1.20
CA VAL A 142 -20.91 -8.84 -0.45
C VAL A 142 -20.49 -10.06 0.37
N LEU A 143 -19.37 -10.68 0.00
CA LEU A 143 -18.88 -11.94 0.56
C LEU A 143 -17.54 -11.76 1.30
N THR A 144 -17.08 -10.51 1.48
CA THR A 144 -15.86 -10.16 2.21
C THR A 144 -16.12 -8.96 3.10
N PRO A 145 -15.34 -8.74 4.18
CA PRO A 145 -15.47 -7.53 4.99
C PRO A 145 -15.24 -6.26 4.17
N THR A 146 -16.11 -5.28 4.35
CA THR A 146 -16.03 -3.97 3.67
C THR A 146 -15.56 -2.85 4.60
N THR A 147 -15.49 -3.09 5.90
CA THR A 147 -14.90 -2.20 6.90
C THR A 147 -13.97 -2.98 7.80
N VAL A 148 -12.74 -2.50 7.95
CA VAL A 148 -11.69 -3.07 8.81
C VAL A 148 -11.02 -1.96 9.59
N HIS A 149 -10.93 -2.14 10.92
CA HIS A 149 -10.15 -1.29 11.81
C HIS A 149 -9.05 -2.13 12.44
N GLY A 150 -7.80 -1.86 12.06
CA GLY A 150 -6.62 -2.59 12.52
C GLY A 150 -5.69 -1.75 13.38
N LEU A 151 -4.93 -2.43 14.23
CA LEU A 151 -3.80 -1.90 14.97
C LEU A 151 -2.55 -2.67 14.55
N LEU A 152 -1.52 -1.95 14.15
CA LEU A 152 -0.23 -2.50 13.72
C LEU A 152 0.83 -2.09 14.75
N GLU A 153 1.41 -3.04 15.48
CA GLU A 153 2.60 -2.82 16.32
C GLU A 153 3.85 -3.12 15.48
N PHE A 154 4.77 -2.18 15.40
CA PHE A 154 6.03 -2.32 14.68
C PHE A 154 7.14 -2.82 15.61
N HIS A 155 8.20 -3.42 15.05
CA HIS A 155 9.36 -3.82 15.82
C HIS A 155 10.07 -2.64 16.50
N SER A 156 9.94 -1.44 15.98
CA SER A 156 10.40 -0.18 16.63
C SER A 156 9.65 0.18 17.91
N GLY A 157 8.50 -0.46 18.18
CA GLY A 157 7.59 -0.12 19.27
C GLY A 157 6.49 0.86 18.87
N ALA A 158 6.53 1.43 17.67
CA ALA A 158 5.46 2.30 17.18
C ALA A 158 4.15 1.53 16.99
N VAL A 159 3.01 2.18 17.24
CA VAL A 159 1.67 1.63 17.02
C VAL A 159 0.90 2.51 16.05
N VAL A 160 0.40 1.93 14.97
CA VAL A 160 -0.36 2.63 13.93
C VAL A 160 -1.76 2.05 13.79
N THR A 161 -2.77 2.91 13.75
CA THR A 161 -4.13 2.53 13.38
C THR A 161 -4.25 2.50 11.85
N LEU A 162 -4.69 1.38 11.28
CA LEU A 162 -5.02 1.26 9.86
C LEU A 162 -6.52 1.03 9.70
N THR A 163 -7.21 1.97 9.07
CA THR A 163 -8.63 1.84 8.73
C THR A 163 -8.79 1.67 7.23
N ALA A 164 -9.46 0.59 6.82
CA ALA A 164 -9.83 0.35 5.43
C ALA A 164 -11.34 0.13 5.33
N SER A 165 -12.04 1.00 4.59
CA SER A 165 -13.52 0.92 4.51
C SER A 165 -14.06 1.39 3.16
N TRP A 166 -15.06 0.66 2.66
CA TRP A 166 -15.90 1.02 1.53
C TRP A 166 -17.33 1.42 1.94
N ASP A 167 -17.50 1.76 3.23
CA ASP A 167 -18.79 2.14 3.82
C ASP A 167 -18.83 3.61 4.29
N VAL A 168 -17.88 4.44 3.81
CA VAL A 168 -17.70 5.82 4.29
C VAL A 168 -17.94 6.81 3.17
N PHE A 169 -19.03 7.59 3.26
CA PHE A 169 -19.37 8.61 2.26
C PHE A 169 -18.48 9.85 2.32
N ALA A 170 -18.06 10.25 3.51
CA ALA A 170 -17.18 11.39 3.72
C ALA A 170 -16.42 11.27 5.04
N HIS A 171 -15.19 11.78 5.08
CA HIS A 171 -14.35 11.83 6.27
C HIS A 171 -13.40 13.04 6.23
N ARG A 172 -12.72 13.30 7.36
CA ARG A 172 -11.74 14.40 7.49
C ARG A 172 -10.35 13.89 7.85
N HIS A 173 -10.12 12.58 7.82
CA HIS A 173 -8.80 11.98 8.10
C HIS A 173 -7.83 12.23 6.95
N GLY A 174 -6.56 12.47 7.29
CA GLY A 174 -5.47 12.38 6.33
C GLY A 174 -5.25 10.94 5.86
N ASN A 175 -4.54 10.77 4.75
CA ASN A 175 -4.26 9.42 4.24
C ASN A 175 -3.33 8.65 5.18
N MET A 176 -2.25 9.32 5.65
CA MET A 176 -1.29 8.73 6.57
C MET A 176 -0.62 9.85 7.38
N GLU A 177 -0.63 9.70 8.70
CA GLU A 177 -0.01 10.62 9.63
C GLU A 177 0.87 9.83 10.59
N LEU A 178 2.14 10.22 10.72
CA LEU A 178 3.07 9.60 11.66
C LEU A 178 3.50 10.63 12.70
N TYR A 179 3.45 10.22 13.96
CA TYR A 179 3.75 11.05 15.11
C TYR A 179 5.05 10.60 15.75
N GLY A 180 6.01 11.50 15.76
CA GLY A 180 7.32 11.30 16.36
C GLY A 180 7.48 12.05 17.68
N SER A 181 8.60 11.83 18.37
CA SER A 181 8.93 12.48 19.64
C SER A 181 9.13 14.00 19.54
N GLU A 182 9.40 14.53 18.33
CA GLU A 182 9.72 15.93 18.10
C GLU A 182 8.80 16.62 17.09
N GLY A 183 7.95 15.88 16.40
CA GLY A 183 7.06 16.41 15.38
C GLY A 183 6.18 15.35 14.75
N SER A 184 5.48 15.76 13.70
CA SER A 184 4.58 14.88 12.93
C SER A 184 4.85 15.03 11.44
N ILE A 185 4.61 13.97 10.67
CA ILE A 185 4.69 13.99 9.22
C ILE A 185 3.38 13.50 8.60
N TYR A 186 2.93 14.19 7.57
CA TYR A 186 1.70 13.93 6.84
C TYR A 186 2.07 13.48 5.44
N VAL A 187 1.78 12.21 5.16
CA VAL A 187 2.20 11.54 3.93
C VAL A 187 1.02 11.46 2.97
N PRO A 188 1.18 11.83 1.70
CA PRO A 188 0.10 11.76 0.72
C PRO A 188 -0.36 10.32 0.47
N VAL A 189 -1.46 10.20 -0.29
CA VAL A 189 -2.05 8.88 -0.62
C VAL A 189 -0.99 7.95 -1.26
N PRO A 190 -0.73 6.77 -0.67
CA PRO A 190 0.35 5.89 -1.12
C PRO A 190 0.05 5.15 -2.43
N ASN A 191 -1.13 5.34 -3.02
CA ASN A 191 -1.46 4.78 -4.33
C ASN A 191 -0.81 5.55 -5.51
N PHE A 192 -0.13 6.67 -5.26
CA PHE A 192 0.60 7.46 -6.26
C PHE A 192 2.05 7.63 -5.84
N PHE A 193 2.90 8.10 -6.78
CA PHE A 193 4.33 8.32 -6.56
C PHE A 193 4.66 9.71 -6.02
N GLY A 194 3.76 10.67 -6.27
CA GLY A 194 3.89 12.07 -5.92
C GLY A 194 2.90 12.51 -4.86
N GLY A 195 2.89 13.82 -4.63
CA GLY A 195 2.04 14.49 -3.66
C GLY A 195 2.86 15.30 -2.66
N SER A 196 2.22 16.22 -1.96
CA SER A 196 2.86 17.07 -0.95
C SER A 196 3.07 16.28 0.34
N VAL A 197 4.26 16.34 0.87
CA VAL A 197 4.60 15.85 2.21
C VAL A 197 4.67 17.05 3.14
N LEU A 198 3.89 17.04 4.22
CA LEU A 198 3.94 18.11 5.21
C LEU A 198 4.57 17.58 6.50
N ALA A 199 5.21 18.46 7.24
CA ALA A 199 5.70 18.17 8.58
C ALA A 199 5.35 19.31 9.52
N SER A 200 5.15 19.00 10.80
CA SER A 200 5.03 19.99 11.87
C SER A 200 5.98 19.64 13.00
N LYS A 201 6.65 20.65 13.54
CA LYS A 201 7.45 20.52 14.75
C LYS A 201 6.65 21.05 15.92
N ARG A 202 6.72 20.33 17.03
CA ARG A 202 6.23 20.66 18.36
C ARG A 202 5.24 21.85 18.43
N ASN A 203 3.94 21.61 18.25
CA ASN A 203 2.87 22.61 18.28
C ASN A 203 2.92 23.68 17.16
N GLY A 204 3.78 23.51 16.16
CA GLY A 204 3.83 24.35 14.97
C GLY A 204 2.76 23.97 13.94
N PRO A 205 2.53 24.83 12.94
CA PRO A 205 1.68 24.47 11.81
C PRO A 205 2.30 23.34 10.99
N ALA A 206 1.47 22.61 10.25
CA ALA A 206 1.95 21.69 9.24
C ALA A 206 2.42 22.50 8.01
N GLU A 207 3.68 22.38 7.66
CA GLU A 207 4.29 23.07 6.52
C GLU A 207 4.75 22.04 5.48
N GLU A 208 4.62 22.38 4.21
CA GLU A 208 5.09 21.52 3.14
C GLU A 208 6.62 21.45 3.16
N LEU A 209 7.13 20.22 3.13
CA LEU A 209 8.58 20.02 3.04
C LEU A 209 9.09 20.49 1.68
N PRO A 210 10.28 21.11 1.63
CA PRO A 210 10.87 21.55 0.39
C PRO A 210 10.88 20.47 -0.68
N ALA A 211 10.61 20.86 -1.92
CA ALA A 211 10.65 19.97 -3.07
C ALA A 211 12.01 19.24 -3.11
N TRP A 212 11.96 17.96 -3.43
CA TRP A 212 13.14 17.12 -3.58
C TRP A 212 13.24 16.66 -5.03
N ASP A 213 14.38 16.91 -5.64
CA ASP A 213 14.64 16.43 -7.00
C ASP A 213 14.79 14.89 -6.98
N HIS A 214 13.70 14.23 -7.29
CA HIS A 214 13.63 12.77 -7.33
C HIS A 214 13.02 12.32 -8.65
N PRO A 215 13.67 11.41 -9.41
CA PRO A 215 13.24 11.03 -10.76
C PRO A 215 11.82 10.46 -10.81
N LEU A 216 11.38 9.79 -9.74
CA LEU A 216 10.03 9.23 -9.63
C LEU A 216 9.05 10.19 -8.91
N GLY A 217 9.39 11.47 -8.78
CA GLY A 217 8.54 12.50 -8.19
C GLY A 217 7.99 13.52 -9.20
N ILE A 218 8.49 13.49 -10.43
CA ILE A 218 8.11 14.45 -11.47
C ILE A 218 6.69 14.14 -11.98
N PRO A 219 5.73 15.09 -11.90
CA PRO A 219 4.37 14.88 -12.40
C PRO A 219 4.34 14.56 -13.89
N ASN A 220 3.78 13.42 -14.28
CA ASN A 220 3.78 12.91 -15.65
C ASN A 220 2.44 12.41 -16.16
N GLN A 221 1.40 12.38 -15.31
CA GLN A 221 0.07 11.89 -15.67
C GLN A 221 -1.01 12.87 -15.23
N GLU A 222 -1.96 13.15 -16.11
CA GLU A 222 -3.16 13.92 -15.79
C GLU A 222 -4.10 13.11 -14.87
N HIS A 223 -4.66 13.75 -13.87
CA HIS A 223 -5.61 13.19 -12.91
C HIS A 223 -6.67 14.25 -12.57
N PRO A 224 -7.91 13.88 -12.18
CA PRO A 224 -8.93 14.86 -11.80
C PRO A 224 -8.53 15.86 -10.71
N GLN A 225 -7.55 15.47 -9.86
CA GLN A 225 -7.00 16.31 -8.79
C GLN A 225 -5.74 17.11 -9.20
N GLY A 226 -5.41 17.12 -10.50
CA GLY A 226 -4.21 17.76 -11.03
C GLY A 226 -3.17 16.77 -11.53
N LYS A 227 -2.09 17.28 -12.10
CA LYS A 227 -1.04 16.44 -12.66
C LYS A 227 -0.26 15.74 -11.55
N MET A 228 -0.15 14.42 -11.62
CA MET A 228 0.47 13.59 -10.59
C MET A 228 1.66 12.80 -11.14
N ALA A 229 2.60 12.44 -10.27
CA ALA A 229 3.67 11.50 -10.59
C ALA A 229 3.10 10.06 -10.52
N ASN A 230 3.16 9.34 -11.63
CA ASN A 230 2.76 7.95 -11.72
C ASN A 230 3.76 7.16 -12.60
N TYR A 231 4.55 6.33 -11.95
CA TYR A 231 5.65 5.55 -12.54
C TYR A 231 5.45 4.06 -12.29
N ARG A 232 4.22 3.57 -12.45
CA ARG A 232 3.94 2.14 -12.31
C ARG A 232 4.86 1.36 -13.25
N THR A 233 5.35 0.21 -12.77
CA THR A 233 6.46 -0.57 -13.32
C THR A 233 7.87 -0.10 -12.90
N ALA A 234 8.01 0.95 -12.10
CA ALA A 234 9.31 1.33 -11.53
C ALA A 234 9.94 0.19 -10.72
N GLY A 235 9.11 -0.59 -9.99
CA GLY A 235 9.58 -1.79 -9.27
C GLY A 235 10.09 -2.89 -10.20
N LEU A 236 9.48 -3.07 -11.38
CA LEU A 236 9.97 -4.00 -12.40
C LEU A 236 11.30 -3.50 -13.00
N ALA A 237 11.43 -2.21 -13.25
CA ALA A 237 12.69 -1.61 -13.72
C ALA A 237 13.79 -1.75 -12.66
N ASP A 238 13.49 -1.48 -11.37
CA ASP A 238 14.42 -1.72 -10.26
C ASP A 238 14.86 -3.19 -10.20
N MET A 239 13.94 -4.13 -10.39
CA MET A 239 14.25 -5.55 -10.42
C MET A 239 15.21 -5.91 -11.56
N ALA A 240 14.99 -5.39 -12.76
CA ALA A 240 15.86 -5.64 -13.91
C ALA A 240 17.28 -5.11 -13.67
N ILE A 241 17.39 -3.89 -13.14
CA ILE A 241 18.68 -3.28 -12.77
C ILE A 241 19.34 -4.08 -11.65
N ALA A 242 18.59 -4.45 -10.60
CA ALA A 242 19.10 -5.20 -9.48
C ALA A 242 19.66 -6.58 -9.88
N ILE A 243 19.01 -7.26 -10.82
CA ILE A 243 19.53 -8.52 -11.39
C ILE A 243 20.85 -8.30 -12.10
N ALA A 244 20.95 -7.25 -12.93
CA ALA A 244 22.17 -6.93 -13.66
C ALA A 244 23.34 -6.53 -12.75
N GLU A 245 23.03 -5.85 -11.64
CA GLU A 245 24.01 -5.35 -10.66
C GLU A 245 24.32 -6.36 -9.55
N GLY A 246 23.58 -7.46 -9.43
CA GLY A 246 23.74 -8.46 -8.38
C GLY A 246 23.31 -7.98 -6.99
N ARG A 247 22.44 -6.99 -6.89
CA ARG A 247 21.90 -6.45 -5.63
C ARG A 247 20.49 -6.95 -5.33
N ASP A 248 20.01 -6.63 -4.14
CA ASP A 248 18.63 -6.93 -3.76
C ASP A 248 17.63 -5.99 -4.45
N ILE A 249 16.45 -6.54 -4.74
CA ILE A 249 15.32 -5.82 -5.33
C ILE A 249 14.49 -5.13 -4.22
N ARG A 250 14.03 -3.91 -4.48
CA ARG A 250 13.30 -3.13 -3.48
C ARG A 250 11.87 -3.62 -3.27
N CYS A 251 11.17 -3.96 -4.36
CA CYS A 251 9.85 -4.59 -4.32
C CYS A 251 9.98 -6.11 -4.20
N SER A 252 10.72 -6.58 -3.18
CA SER A 252 11.10 -7.98 -3.01
C SER A 252 9.93 -8.86 -2.60
N LEU A 253 10.06 -10.15 -2.89
CA LEU A 253 9.12 -11.17 -2.45
C LEU A 253 8.98 -11.19 -0.92
N GLU A 254 10.09 -11.02 -0.18
CA GLU A 254 10.10 -10.97 1.29
C GLU A 254 9.25 -9.81 1.82
N ARG A 255 9.44 -8.59 1.31
CA ARG A 255 8.62 -7.42 1.67
C ARG A 255 7.15 -7.66 1.37
N THR A 256 6.86 -8.24 0.21
CA THR A 256 5.47 -8.51 -0.21
C THR A 256 4.82 -9.57 0.68
N LEU A 257 5.53 -10.65 1.00
CA LEU A 257 5.03 -11.70 1.89
C LEU A 257 4.75 -11.15 3.30
N HIS A 258 5.63 -10.30 3.81
CA HIS A 258 5.36 -9.61 5.07
C HIS A 258 4.08 -8.76 5.00
N GLY A 259 3.87 -8.05 3.89
CA GLY A 259 2.63 -7.29 3.67
C GLY A 259 1.39 -8.18 3.58
N VAL A 260 1.48 -9.33 2.91
CA VAL A 260 0.39 -10.33 2.84
C VAL A 260 0.08 -10.86 4.24
N ASP A 261 1.09 -11.26 5.01
CA ASP A 261 0.94 -11.75 6.39
C ASP A 261 0.20 -10.73 7.27
N VAL A 262 0.62 -9.46 7.20
CA VAL A 262 -0.06 -8.35 7.93
C VAL A 262 -1.53 -8.19 7.54
N MET A 263 -1.88 -8.39 6.26
CA MET A 263 -3.24 -8.16 5.77
C MET A 263 -4.17 -9.36 5.91
N THR A 264 -3.63 -10.54 6.15
CA THR A 264 -4.40 -11.80 6.25
C THR A 264 -4.43 -12.41 7.67
N SER A 265 -3.75 -11.78 8.61
CA SER A 265 -3.69 -12.18 10.04
C SER A 265 -4.96 -11.90 10.85
#